data_f24ec60d26fcd10d7240fba93342da45
#
_entry.id   f24ec60d26fcd10d7240fba93342da45
#
_cell.length_a   1.000
_cell.length_b   1.000
_cell.length_c   1.000
_cell.angle_alpha   90.00
_cell.angle_beta   90.00
_cell.angle_gamma   90.00
#
_symmetry.space_group_name_H-M   'P 1'
#
loop_
_entity.id
_entity.type
_entity.pdbx_description
1 polymer ?
#
loop_
_entity_poly.entity_id
_entity_poly.type
_entity_poly.pdbx_seq_one_letter_code
_entity_poly.pdbx_strand_id
1 'polypeptide(L)'
;MDKVLVTGVAGGQGNLVARRLARAYEIVGADRTPWKERPRELRFYQLDLRKRRFEDVVRRERPHAIAHLAFIRHFEEAPAVRHQVNLAGTKRVLECCVTYGVKQLVVFSSAYVYGALPENPYYMDEGYPLNGSRTYPDVRDLVEVDTLASAYLWQYPEIAVTIIRPVNVLGYSVHSAIGRYLQLEYVPTAMGFNPMMQFIHEQDVAEAIALAIERRARGVFNLTGPGAVPLKVAIAETGGTAVPLPEVLARPAVRTMFRLGLYPFPPGAIDFVKYPCTLDGSRFAAATGFKPRFGLEEIFASLRS
;
A
#
# COMPACT_ATOMS: atom_id res chain seq x y z
N MET A 1 18.25 18.63 -12.68
CA MET A 1 17.26 17.54 -12.56
C MET A 1 16.62 17.70 -11.19
N ASP A 2 15.28 17.68 -11.13
CA ASP A 2 14.60 17.77 -9.85
C ASP A 2 14.88 16.50 -9.03
N LYS A 3 14.96 16.67 -7.71
CA LYS A 3 15.33 15.61 -6.78
C LYS A 3 14.08 15.03 -6.09
N VAL A 4 13.95 13.70 -6.09
CA VAL A 4 12.88 12.99 -5.39
C VAL A 4 13.46 12.13 -4.28
N LEU A 5 12.95 12.32 -3.06
CA LEU A 5 13.29 11.47 -1.92
C LEU A 5 12.24 10.35 -1.80
N VAL A 6 12.70 9.09 -1.84
CA VAL A 6 11.85 7.91 -1.68
C VAL A 6 12.13 7.30 -0.31
N THR A 7 11.13 7.28 0.56
CA THR A 7 11.23 6.59 1.85
C THR A 7 10.68 5.18 1.73
N GLY A 8 11.24 4.22 2.48
CA GLY A 8 10.88 2.81 2.32
C GLY A 8 11.48 2.18 1.07
N VAL A 9 12.59 2.75 0.59
CA VAL A 9 13.21 2.40 -0.69
C VAL A 9 13.81 0.98 -0.73
N ALA A 10 14.13 0.39 0.42
CA ALA A 10 14.64 -0.97 0.52
C ALA A 10 13.53 -2.03 0.43
N GLY A 11 12.27 -1.64 0.58
CA GLY A 11 11.11 -2.51 0.35
C GLY A 11 10.83 -2.72 -1.14
N GLY A 12 10.18 -3.84 -1.50
CA GLY A 12 9.90 -4.19 -2.91
C GLY A 12 9.23 -3.05 -3.69
N GLN A 13 8.15 -2.48 -3.17
CA GLN A 13 7.45 -1.37 -3.85
C GLN A 13 8.31 -0.10 -3.91
N GLY A 14 9.04 0.24 -2.84
CA GLY A 14 9.92 1.41 -2.80
C GLY A 14 11.06 1.31 -3.81
N ASN A 15 11.65 0.12 -3.97
CA ASN A 15 12.69 -0.15 -4.97
C ASN A 15 12.18 0.05 -6.40
N LEU A 16 10.99 -0.49 -6.71
CA LEU A 16 10.35 -0.31 -8.03
C LEU A 16 10.06 1.16 -8.33
N VAL A 17 9.52 1.89 -7.37
CA VAL A 17 9.25 3.34 -7.48
C VAL A 17 10.54 4.12 -7.70
N ALA A 18 11.61 3.83 -6.93
CA ALA A 18 12.90 4.51 -7.09
C ALA A 18 13.49 4.27 -8.50
N ARG A 19 13.46 3.03 -9.00
CA ARG A 19 13.93 2.68 -10.35
C ARG A 19 13.10 3.36 -11.45
N ARG A 20 11.77 3.43 -11.27
CA ARG A 20 10.89 4.10 -12.25
C ARG A 20 11.16 5.61 -12.29
N LEU A 21 11.25 6.25 -11.12
CA LEU A 21 11.51 7.68 -11.01
C LEU A 21 12.93 8.08 -11.46
N ALA A 22 13.92 7.20 -11.32
CA ALA A 22 15.30 7.47 -11.73
C ALA A 22 15.46 7.76 -13.24
N ARG A 23 14.43 7.46 -14.05
CA ARG A 23 14.41 7.79 -15.48
C ARG A 23 14.29 9.30 -15.74
N ALA A 24 13.74 10.06 -14.80
CA ALA A 24 13.44 11.49 -14.97
C ALA A 24 13.94 12.38 -13.81
N TYR A 25 14.32 11.80 -12.68
CA TYR A 25 14.67 12.51 -11.45
C TYR A 25 15.99 12.02 -10.84
N GLU A 26 16.65 12.87 -10.08
CA GLU A 26 17.72 12.46 -9.16
C GLU A 26 17.09 11.83 -7.92
N ILE A 27 17.42 10.58 -7.62
CA ILE A 27 16.78 9.83 -6.54
C ILE A 27 17.66 9.80 -5.29
N VAL A 28 17.02 10.12 -4.16
CA VAL A 28 17.55 9.93 -2.82
C VAL A 28 16.70 8.90 -2.09
N GLY A 29 17.28 7.80 -1.68
CA GLY A 29 16.61 6.75 -0.91
C GLY A 29 16.81 6.93 0.59
N ALA A 30 15.76 6.68 1.39
CA ALA A 30 15.84 6.61 2.84
C ALA A 30 15.08 5.38 3.36
N ASP A 31 15.72 4.55 4.18
CA ASP A 31 15.10 3.38 4.78
C ASP A 31 15.78 3.02 6.11
N ARG A 32 15.06 2.31 6.96
CA ARG A 32 15.57 1.71 8.20
C ARG A 32 16.48 0.52 7.92
N THR A 33 16.11 -0.26 6.90
CA THR A 33 16.82 -1.47 6.49
C THR A 33 17.85 -1.18 5.40
N PRO A 34 18.94 -1.97 5.28
CA PRO A 34 19.89 -1.82 4.19
C PRO A 34 19.23 -2.07 2.84
N TRP A 35 19.51 -1.22 1.86
CA TRP A 35 19.04 -1.41 0.50
C TRP A 35 20.03 -2.28 -0.29
N LYS A 36 19.83 -3.60 -0.27
CA LYS A 36 20.75 -4.59 -0.85
C LYS A 36 20.89 -4.47 -2.37
N GLU A 37 19.78 -4.19 -3.05
CA GLU A 37 19.71 -4.08 -4.51
C GLU A 37 19.88 -2.65 -5.03
N ARG A 38 20.51 -1.79 -4.26
CA ARG A 38 20.69 -0.38 -4.61
C ARG A 38 21.48 -0.22 -5.90
N PRO A 39 20.97 0.48 -6.93
CA PRO A 39 21.75 0.95 -8.04
C PRO A 39 22.90 1.86 -7.55
N ARG A 40 24.11 1.67 -8.07
CA ARG A 40 25.33 2.34 -7.57
C ARG A 40 25.26 3.88 -7.65
N GLU A 41 24.56 4.38 -8.65
CA GLU A 41 24.33 5.80 -8.92
C GLU A 41 23.34 6.48 -7.99
N LEU A 42 22.51 5.72 -7.27
CA LEU A 42 21.51 6.30 -6.38
C LEU A 42 22.06 6.55 -4.98
N ARG A 43 21.75 7.72 -4.41
CA ARG A 43 22.09 8.04 -3.03
C ARG A 43 21.18 7.31 -2.07
N PHE A 44 21.72 6.83 -0.97
CA PHE A 44 20.97 6.13 0.06
C PHE A 44 21.41 6.50 1.47
N TYR A 45 20.42 6.74 2.31
CA TYR A 45 20.60 7.02 3.73
C TYR A 45 19.90 5.92 4.55
N GLN A 46 20.68 5.11 5.25
CA GLN A 46 20.11 4.17 6.21
C GLN A 46 19.81 4.91 7.51
N LEU A 47 18.52 5.11 7.80
CA LEU A 47 18.05 5.85 8.95
C LEU A 47 16.59 5.54 9.31
N ASP A 48 16.24 5.86 10.58
CA ASP A 48 14.86 5.85 11.04
C ASP A 48 14.23 7.23 10.83
N LEU A 49 13.09 7.29 10.13
CA LEU A 49 12.39 8.54 9.79
C LEU A 49 11.98 9.35 11.02
N ARG A 50 11.77 8.71 12.17
CA ARG A 50 11.41 9.36 13.45
C ARG A 50 12.57 10.17 14.05
N LYS A 51 13.79 9.93 13.60
CA LYS A 51 15.00 10.54 14.18
C LYS A 51 15.35 11.84 13.45
N ARG A 52 16.04 12.76 14.18
CA ARG A 52 16.52 14.06 13.64
C ARG A 52 17.35 13.90 12.37
N ARG A 53 18.05 12.78 12.22
CA ARG A 53 18.85 12.49 11.03
C ARG A 53 18.05 12.52 9.72
N PHE A 54 16.76 12.16 9.76
CA PHE A 54 15.88 12.29 8.58
C PHE A 54 15.68 13.75 8.19
N GLU A 55 15.41 14.61 9.17
CA GLU A 55 15.28 16.06 8.97
C GLU A 55 16.56 16.65 8.38
N ASP A 56 17.75 16.24 8.90
CA ASP A 56 19.05 16.68 8.37
C ASP A 56 19.23 16.26 6.90
N VAL A 57 18.74 15.07 6.49
CA VAL A 57 18.75 14.63 5.10
C VAL A 57 17.83 15.50 4.24
N VAL A 58 16.59 15.77 4.66
CA VAL A 58 15.66 16.62 3.90
C VAL A 58 16.23 18.03 3.73
N ARG A 59 16.78 18.60 4.81
CA ARG A 59 17.42 19.92 4.80
C ARG A 59 18.61 20.00 3.84
N ARG A 60 19.45 18.94 3.81
CA ARG A 60 20.65 18.86 2.96
C ARG A 60 20.30 18.63 1.50
N GLU A 61 19.41 17.64 1.24
CA GLU A 61 19.11 17.21 -0.11
C GLU A 61 18.09 18.11 -0.81
N ARG A 62 17.26 18.85 -0.05
CA ARG A 62 16.21 19.75 -0.55
C ARG A 62 15.40 19.13 -1.69
N PRO A 63 14.74 17.97 -1.45
CA PRO A 63 13.99 17.31 -2.50
C PRO A 63 12.83 18.17 -2.97
N HIS A 64 12.57 18.16 -4.28
CA HIS A 64 11.40 18.78 -4.87
C HIS A 64 10.12 18.01 -4.49
N ALA A 65 10.22 16.68 -4.45
CA ALA A 65 9.13 15.79 -4.08
C ALA A 65 9.58 14.70 -3.10
N ILE A 66 8.64 14.19 -2.29
CA ILE A 66 8.83 13.02 -1.45
C ILE A 66 7.80 11.96 -1.84
N ALA A 67 8.25 10.73 -2.14
CA ALA A 67 7.41 9.54 -2.22
C ALA A 67 7.53 8.76 -0.92
N HIS A 68 6.48 8.78 -0.10
CA HIS A 68 6.47 8.18 1.23
C HIS A 68 5.83 6.79 1.20
N LEU A 69 6.70 5.74 1.19
CA LEU A 69 6.31 4.33 1.19
C LEU A 69 6.82 3.57 2.42
N ALA A 70 7.45 4.26 3.37
CA ALA A 70 8.05 3.66 4.57
C ALA A 70 6.98 3.30 5.60
N PHE A 71 6.24 2.23 5.36
CA PHE A 71 5.25 1.69 6.28
C PHE A 71 5.55 0.23 6.63
N ILE A 72 5.38 -0.12 7.90
CA ILE A 72 5.35 -1.51 8.33
C ILE A 72 3.94 -2.04 8.05
N ARG A 73 3.81 -2.93 7.08
CA ARG A 73 2.53 -3.51 6.64
C ARG A 73 2.39 -4.98 7.00
N HIS A 74 3.47 -5.63 7.46
CA HIS A 74 3.42 -7.00 7.95
C HIS A 74 2.98 -7.02 9.42
N PHE A 75 2.41 -8.14 9.84
CA PHE A 75 1.86 -8.33 11.17
C PHE A 75 2.83 -9.02 12.15
N GLU A 76 4.09 -9.12 11.78
CA GLU A 76 5.16 -9.72 12.60
C GLU A 76 5.61 -8.79 13.73
N GLU A 77 5.54 -7.47 13.50
CA GLU A 77 5.87 -6.47 14.52
C GLU A 77 4.69 -6.24 15.49
N ALA A 78 5.01 -6.00 16.76
CA ALA A 78 3.99 -5.64 17.74
C ALA A 78 3.17 -4.41 17.32
N PRO A 79 1.83 -4.41 17.52
CA PRO A 79 0.96 -3.31 17.07
C PRO A 79 1.41 -1.92 17.54
N ALA A 80 1.89 -1.80 18.79
CA ALA A 80 2.38 -0.54 19.34
C ALA A 80 3.64 -0.01 18.61
N VAL A 81 4.57 -0.90 18.25
CA VAL A 81 5.78 -0.55 17.49
C VAL A 81 5.41 -0.12 16.08
N ARG A 82 4.53 -0.88 15.42
CA ARG A 82 4.03 -0.59 14.09
C ARG A 82 3.33 0.78 14.05
N HIS A 83 2.42 1.04 14.98
CA HIS A 83 1.73 2.32 15.11
C HIS A 83 2.72 3.48 15.30
N GLN A 84 3.69 3.36 16.21
CA GLN A 84 4.71 4.39 16.40
C GLN A 84 5.53 4.66 15.14
N VAL A 85 5.96 3.62 14.43
CA VAL A 85 6.78 3.78 13.22
C VAL A 85 5.96 4.43 12.11
N ASN A 86 4.75 3.95 11.87
CA ASN A 86 3.92 4.42 10.78
C ASN A 86 3.43 5.85 11.04
N LEU A 87 2.84 6.14 12.21
CA LEU A 87 2.27 7.45 12.50
C LEU A 87 3.34 8.51 12.76
N ALA A 88 4.30 8.25 13.67
CA ALA A 88 5.33 9.24 13.99
C ALA A 88 6.29 9.45 12.81
N GLY A 89 6.58 8.40 12.01
CA GLY A 89 7.36 8.53 10.79
C GLY A 89 6.67 9.42 9.77
N THR A 90 5.38 9.18 9.50
CA THR A 90 4.60 10.02 8.57
C THR A 90 4.48 11.47 9.05
N LYS A 91 4.21 11.67 10.34
CA LYS A 91 4.15 13.02 10.92
C LYS A 91 5.46 13.77 10.69
N ARG A 92 6.61 13.13 10.91
CA ARG A 92 7.92 13.73 10.66
C ARG A 92 8.12 14.07 9.18
N VAL A 93 7.71 13.21 8.25
CA VAL A 93 7.77 13.48 6.80
C VAL A 93 6.94 14.71 6.44
N LEU A 94 5.71 14.79 6.93
CA LEU A 94 4.79 15.91 6.71
C LEU A 94 5.36 17.23 7.26
N GLU A 95 5.86 17.23 8.51
CA GLU A 95 6.52 18.38 9.12
C GLU A 95 7.72 18.85 8.30
N CYS A 96 8.55 17.92 7.82
CA CYS A 96 9.69 18.25 6.95
C CYS A 96 9.25 18.86 5.62
N CYS A 97 8.14 18.39 5.02
CA CYS A 97 7.62 18.99 3.79
C CYS A 97 7.27 20.48 3.99
N VAL A 98 6.62 20.82 5.08
CA VAL A 98 6.26 22.21 5.41
C VAL A 98 7.52 23.02 5.71
N THR A 99 8.39 22.53 6.62
CA THR A 99 9.56 23.26 7.10
C THR A 99 10.57 23.56 5.99
N TYR A 100 10.78 22.62 5.06
CA TYR A 100 11.80 22.73 4.01
C TYR A 100 11.24 23.04 2.63
N GLY A 101 9.95 23.35 2.53
CA GLY A 101 9.31 23.80 1.29
C GLY A 101 9.27 22.75 0.18
N VAL A 102 9.09 21.49 0.54
CA VAL A 102 8.86 20.40 -0.42
C VAL A 102 7.57 20.67 -1.20
N LYS A 103 7.63 20.59 -2.52
CA LYS A 103 6.49 21.00 -3.37
C LYS A 103 5.45 19.90 -3.58
N GLN A 104 5.87 18.62 -3.46
CA GLN A 104 5.00 17.50 -3.70
C GLN A 104 5.25 16.40 -2.67
N LEU A 105 4.18 15.76 -2.21
CA LEU A 105 4.24 14.60 -1.33
C LEU A 105 3.26 13.55 -1.82
N VAL A 106 3.75 12.35 -2.13
CA VAL A 106 2.90 11.18 -2.39
C VAL A 106 2.95 10.26 -1.17
N VAL A 107 1.80 10.01 -0.56
CA VAL A 107 1.63 9.08 0.56
C VAL A 107 0.99 7.80 0.06
N PHE A 108 1.67 6.67 0.25
CA PHE A 108 1.21 5.36 -0.18
C PHE A 108 0.36 4.70 0.91
N SER A 109 -0.97 4.86 0.82
CA SER A 109 -1.98 4.30 1.72
C SER A 109 -2.42 2.88 1.28
N SER A 110 -3.67 2.49 1.48
CA SER A 110 -4.22 1.18 1.12
C SER A 110 -5.75 1.22 1.05
N ALA A 111 -6.37 0.38 0.22
CA ALA A 111 -7.81 0.11 0.23
C ALA A 111 -8.32 -0.39 1.60
N TYR A 112 -7.46 -1.00 2.40
CA TYR A 112 -7.84 -1.53 3.72
C TYR A 112 -8.33 -0.46 4.69
N VAL A 113 -8.06 0.82 4.43
CA VAL A 113 -8.59 1.92 5.25
C VAL A 113 -10.11 2.02 5.20
N TYR A 114 -10.75 1.55 4.13
CA TYR A 114 -12.22 1.52 4.02
C TYR A 114 -12.84 0.40 4.86
N GLY A 115 -12.12 -0.73 5.03
CA GLY A 115 -12.63 -1.94 5.65
C GLY A 115 -13.48 -2.78 4.69
N ALA A 116 -13.60 -4.07 5.00
CA ALA A 116 -14.49 -4.99 4.29
C ALA A 116 -15.73 -5.24 5.15
N LEU A 117 -16.83 -4.60 4.80
CA LEU A 117 -18.09 -4.62 5.55
C LEU A 117 -19.22 -5.18 4.70
N PRO A 118 -20.22 -5.87 5.30
CA PRO A 118 -21.35 -6.40 4.54
C PRO A 118 -22.17 -5.31 3.84
N GLU A 119 -22.18 -4.09 4.38
CA GLU A 119 -22.88 -2.93 3.83
C GLU A 119 -22.08 -2.13 2.78
N ASN A 120 -20.84 -2.52 2.49
CA ASN A 120 -20.05 -1.81 1.49
C ASN A 120 -20.72 -1.85 0.12
N PRO A 121 -20.85 -0.69 -0.56
CA PRO A 121 -21.26 -0.68 -1.95
C PRO A 121 -20.16 -1.27 -2.84
N TYR A 122 -20.54 -1.73 -4.01
CA TYR A 122 -19.56 -2.02 -5.05
C TYR A 122 -18.94 -0.71 -5.55
N TYR A 123 -17.59 -0.72 -5.72
CA TYR A 123 -16.82 0.41 -6.26
C TYR A 123 -16.94 1.69 -5.42
N MET A 124 -16.46 1.61 -4.18
CA MET A 124 -16.36 2.78 -3.27
C MET A 124 -15.48 3.87 -3.88
N ASP A 125 -15.94 5.10 -3.86
CA ASP A 125 -15.16 6.29 -4.21
C ASP A 125 -14.29 6.78 -3.04
N GLU A 126 -13.50 7.83 -3.26
CA GLU A 126 -12.60 8.39 -2.25
C GLU A 126 -13.31 9.10 -1.09
N GLY A 127 -14.58 9.45 -1.26
CA GLY A 127 -15.44 10.04 -0.23
C GLY A 127 -16.02 9.02 0.76
N TYR A 128 -15.91 7.72 0.46
CA TYR A 128 -16.45 6.70 1.35
C TYR A 128 -15.72 6.68 2.71
N PRO A 129 -16.43 6.46 3.84
CA PRO A 129 -15.86 6.51 5.18
C PRO A 129 -14.73 5.50 5.42
N LEU A 130 -13.70 5.91 6.18
CA LEU A 130 -12.56 5.08 6.54
C LEU A 130 -12.90 4.17 7.74
N ASN A 131 -13.65 3.11 7.50
CA ASN A 131 -14.17 2.19 8.52
C ASN A 131 -13.22 1.01 8.84
N GLY A 132 -12.05 0.92 8.22
CA GLY A 132 -11.15 -0.24 8.31
C GLY A 132 -10.80 -0.64 9.74
N SER A 133 -10.58 0.32 10.63
CA SER A 133 -10.24 0.05 12.03
C SER A 133 -11.41 -0.44 12.88
N ARG A 134 -12.67 -0.36 12.41
CA ARG A 134 -13.85 -0.83 13.16
C ARG A 134 -13.91 -2.35 13.26
N THR A 135 -13.59 -3.03 12.18
CA THR A 135 -13.64 -4.50 12.10
C THR A 135 -12.26 -5.13 12.20
N TYR A 136 -11.22 -4.38 11.81
CA TYR A 136 -9.85 -4.84 11.77
C TYR A 136 -8.91 -3.85 12.47
N PRO A 137 -8.75 -3.97 13.81
CA PRO A 137 -7.92 -3.05 14.59
C PRO A 137 -6.46 -2.93 14.12
N ASP A 138 -5.93 -3.96 13.47
CA ASP A 138 -4.56 -3.98 12.97
C ASP A 138 -4.28 -3.00 11.83
N VAL A 139 -5.30 -2.43 11.18
CA VAL A 139 -5.15 -1.37 10.17
C VAL A 139 -5.38 0.04 10.72
N ARG A 140 -5.52 0.18 12.03
CA ARG A 140 -5.78 1.47 12.68
C ARG A 140 -4.72 2.51 12.35
N ASP A 141 -3.46 2.11 12.36
CA ASP A 141 -2.34 2.99 12.02
C ASP A 141 -2.39 3.48 10.57
N LEU A 142 -2.86 2.66 9.63
CA LEU A 142 -3.06 3.08 8.24
C LEU A 142 -4.19 4.10 8.11
N VAL A 143 -5.31 3.91 8.83
CA VAL A 143 -6.43 4.85 8.86
C VAL A 143 -5.98 6.20 9.46
N GLU A 144 -5.22 6.18 10.55
CA GLU A 144 -4.69 7.40 11.19
C GLU A 144 -3.70 8.13 10.30
N VAL A 145 -2.81 7.41 9.61
CA VAL A 145 -1.86 7.98 8.63
C VAL A 145 -2.60 8.63 7.46
N ASP A 146 -3.59 7.95 6.89
CA ASP A 146 -4.40 8.46 5.78
C ASP A 146 -5.16 9.73 6.20
N THR A 147 -5.77 9.72 7.38
CA THR A 147 -6.48 10.87 7.96
C THR A 147 -5.52 12.04 8.20
N LEU A 148 -4.34 11.78 8.75
CA LEU A 148 -3.32 12.81 8.99
C LEU A 148 -2.85 13.44 7.67
N ALA A 149 -2.54 12.62 6.66
CA ALA A 149 -2.13 13.11 5.34
C ALA A 149 -3.26 13.92 4.66
N SER A 150 -4.52 13.47 4.82
CA SER A 150 -5.69 14.19 4.32
C SER A 150 -5.87 15.55 5.00
N ALA A 151 -5.59 15.67 6.29
CA ALA A 151 -5.61 16.96 6.98
C ALA A 151 -4.56 17.92 6.41
N TYR A 152 -3.34 17.43 6.16
CA TYR A 152 -2.28 18.24 5.54
C TYR A 152 -2.61 18.69 4.11
N LEU A 153 -3.30 17.86 3.32
CA LEU A 153 -3.79 18.22 1.99
C LEU A 153 -4.63 19.50 2.03
N TRP A 154 -5.44 19.70 3.06
CA TRP A 154 -6.29 20.88 3.22
C TRP A 154 -5.58 22.05 3.90
N GLN A 155 -4.74 21.75 4.89
CA GLN A 155 -4.07 22.76 5.71
C GLN A 155 -2.94 23.46 4.95
N TYR A 156 -2.27 22.78 4.01
CA TYR A 156 -1.11 23.28 3.27
C TYR A 156 -1.35 23.21 1.75
N PRO A 157 -2.15 24.13 1.19
CA PRO A 157 -2.51 24.11 -0.23
C PRO A 157 -1.32 24.32 -1.17
N GLU A 158 -0.22 24.88 -0.67
CA GLU A 158 1.03 25.09 -1.41
C GLU A 158 1.81 23.79 -1.67
N ILE A 159 1.50 22.72 -0.94
CA ILE A 159 2.09 21.40 -1.14
C ILE A 159 1.09 20.53 -1.91
N ALA A 160 1.50 20.00 -3.06
CA ALA A 160 0.70 19.03 -3.78
C ALA A 160 0.75 17.67 -3.06
N VAL A 161 -0.12 17.47 -2.06
CA VAL A 161 -0.24 16.20 -1.35
C VAL A 161 -1.13 15.25 -2.14
N THR A 162 -0.61 14.07 -2.44
CA THR A 162 -1.33 12.97 -3.10
C THR A 162 -1.40 11.78 -2.16
N ILE A 163 -2.57 11.28 -1.87
CA ILE A 163 -2.76 10.06 -1.10
C ILE A 163 -3.27 8.98 -2.06
N ILE A 164 -2.51 7.89 -2.21
CA ILE A 164 -2.86 6.78 -3.11
C ILE A 164 -3.33 5.60 -2.27
N ARG A 165 -4.56 5.13 -2.51
CA ARG A 165 -5.18 3.98 -1.86
C ARG A 165 -5.26 2.81 -2.86
N PRO A 166 -4.19 2.02 -3.02
CA PRO A 166 -4.22 0.89 -3.93
C PRO A 166 -5.10 -0.24 -3.42
N VAL A 167 -5.73 -0.96 -4.33
CA VAL A 167 -6.30 -2.29 -4.11
C VAL A 167 -5.19 -3.31 -3.83
N ASN A 168 -5.49 -4.60 -3.79
CA ASN A 168 -4.49 -5.64 -3.49
C ASN A 168 -3.34 -5.62 -4.51
N VAL A 169 -2.14 -5.29 -4.04
CA VAL A 169 -0.94 -5.25 -4.88
C VAL A 169 -0.31 -6.62 -4.92
N LEU A 170 -0.08 -7.13 -6.14
CA LEU A 170 0.59 -8.40 -6.41
C LEU A 170 1.80 -8.19 -7.32
N GLY A 171 2.80 -9.06 -7.20
CA GLY A 171 4.02 -9.03 -8.00
C GLY A 171 5.14 -9.83 -7.35
N TYR A 172 6.25 -9.95 -8.06
CA TYR A 172 7.43 -10.72 -7.61
C TYR A 172 8.14 -10.09 -6.41
N SER A 173 8.20 -8.75 -6.37
CA SER A 173 8.97 -8.00 -5.36
C SER A 173 8.14 -7.63 -4.14
N VAL A 174 6.80 -7.61 -4.25
CA VAL A 174 5.89 -7.22 -3.17
C VAL A 174 5.30 -8.44 -2.49
N HIS A 175 5.85 -8.78 -1.33
CA HIS A 175 5.36 -9.88 -0.51
C HIS A 175 4.18 -9.44 0.36
N SER A 176 3.02 -9.22 -0.29
CA SER A 176 1.78 -8.85 0.41
C SER A 176 1.15 -10.03 1.13
N ALA A 177 0.37 -9.77 2.18
CA ALA A 177 -0.33 -10.84 2.89
C ALA A 177 -1.33 -11.58 1.98
N ILE A 178 -2.03 -10.84 1.10
CA ILE A 178 -2.95 -11.46 0.12
C ILE A 178 -2.19 -12.30 -0.92
N GLY A 179 -0.99 -11.88 -1.36
CA GLY A 179 -0.15 -12.68 -2.24
C GLY A 179 0.24 -14.01 -1.61
N ARG A 180 0.73 -13.99 -0.36
CA ARG A 180 1.04 -15.20 0.41
C ARG A 180 -0.18 -16.10 0.63
N TYR A 181 -1.36 -15.51 0.82
CA TYR A 181 -2.60 -16.25 0.97
C TYR A 181 -2.99 -16.99 -0.32
N LEU A 182 -2.89 -16.32 -1.47
CA LEU A 182 -3.20 -16.91 -2.77
C LEU A 182 -2.17 -17.97 -3.22
N GLN A 183 -0.97 -17.98 -2.64
CA GLN A 183 0.08 -18.98 -2.90
C GLN A 183 -0.06 -20.25 -2.05
N LEU A 184 -1.04 -20.32 -1.13
CA LEU A 184 -1.32 -21.56 -0.40
C LEU A 184 -1.90 -22.61 -1.35
N GLU A 185 -1.47 -23.86 -1.22
CA GLU A 185 -2.02 -25.00 -1.96
C GLU A 185 -3.51 -25.21 -1.62
N TYR A 186 -3.84 -25.17 -0.32
CA TYR A 186 -5.20 -25.24 0.21
C TYR A 186 -5.56 -23.90 0.85
N VAL A 187 -6.39 -23.12 0.17
CA VAL A 187 -6.74 -21.75 0.56
C VAL A 187 -8.03 -21.77 1.38
N PRO A 188 -8.00 -21.48 2.69
CA PRO A 188 -9.21 -21.48 3.50
C PRO A 188 -10.10 -20.29 3.12
N THR A 189 -11.35 -20.57 2.78
CA THR A 189 -12.36 -19.55 2.42
C THR A 189 -13.55 -19.61 3.40
N ALA A 190 -14.29 -18.51 3.55
CA ALA A 190 -15.51 -18.52 4.34
C ALA A 190 -16.63 -19.24 3.59
N MET A 191 -17.24 -20.27 4.22
CA MET A 191 -18.36 -21.01 3.62
C MET A 191 -19.53 -20.07 3.34
N GLY A 192 -20.10 -20.15 2.13
CA GLY A 192 -21.21 -19.29 1.70
C GLY A 192 -20.77 -17.93 1.13
N PHE A 193 -19.48 -17.59 1.15
CA PHE A 193 -18.98 -16.32 0.64
C PHE A 193 -18.03 -16.50 -0.56
N ASN A 194 -18.07 -15.53 -1.45
CA ASN A 194 -17.17 -15.44 -2.61
C ASN A 194 -17.08 -13.97 -3.06
N PRO A 195 -16.38 -13.12 -2.26
CA PRO A 195 -16.35 -11.68 -2.54
C PRO A 195 -15.66 -11.37 -3.85
N MET A 196 -16.05 -10.25 -4.46
CA MET A 196 -15.31 -9.65 -5.57
C MET A 196 -14.02 -9.03 -5.03
N MET A 197 -12.91 -9.33 -5.68
CA MET A 197 -11.57 -8.87 -5.35
C MET A 197 -10.99 -8.07 -6.50
N GLN A 198 -10.24 -7.02 -6.19
CA GLN A 198 -9.46 -6.26 -7.16
C GLN A 198 -7.98 -6.42 -6.88
N PHE A 199 -7.20 -6.50 -7.96
CA PHE A 199 -5.75 -6.66 -7.91
C PHE A 199 -5.08 -5.67 -8.85
N ILE A 200 -3.88 -5.22 -8.50
CA ILE A 200 -3.05 -4.37 -9.33
C ILE A 200 -1.62 -4.89 -9.33
N HIS A 201 -0.95 -4.82 -10.47
CA HIS A 201 0.46 -5.22 -10.57
C HIS A 201 1.38 -4.22 -9.88
N GLU A 202 2.43 -4.68 -9.21
CA GLU A 202 3.40 -3.84 -8.48
C GLU A 202 4.08 -2.79 -9.37
N GLN A 203 4.30 -3.10 -10.66
CA GLN A 203 4.87 -2.14 -11.62
C GLN A 203 3.86 -1.05 -12.02
N ASP A 204 2.57 -1.37 -12.11
CA ASP A 204 1.53 -0.39 -12.34
C ASP A 204 1.39 0.59 -11.17
N VAL A 205 1.59 0.11 -9.93
CA VAL A 205 1.67 0.98 -8.75
C VAL A 205 2.88 1.91 -8.83
N ALA A 206 4.04 1.40 -9.26
CA ALA A 206 5.23 2.24 -9.42
C ALA A 206 5.03 3.31 -10.51
N GLU A 207 4.38 2.95 -11.62
CA GLU A 207 3.99 3.89 -12.68
C GLU A 207 2.99 4.94 -12.17
N ALA A 208 1.98 4.52 -11.40
CA ALA A 208 0.98 5.43 -10.83
C ALA A 208 1.62 6.48 -9.90
N ILE A 209 2.56 6.07 -9.04
CA ILE A 209 3.29 6.99 -8.17
C ILE A 209 4.14 7.97 -8.98
N ALA A 210 4.78 7.50 -10.05
CA ALA A 210 5.55 8.36 -10.94
C ALA A 210 4.65 9.38 -11.64
N LEU A 211 3.52 8.94 -12.20
CA LEU A 211 2.54 9.82 -12.84
C LEU A 211 1.97 10.85 -11.85
N ALA A 212 1.72 10.46 -10.60
CA ALA A 212 1.26 11.40 -9.56
C ALA A 212 2.26 12.55 -9.35
N ILE A 213 3.57 12.27 -9.38
CA ILE A 213 4.62 13.29 -9.28
C ILE A 213 4.71 14.09 -10.58
N GLU A 214 4.78 13.43 -11.73
CA GLU A 214 4.92 14.06 -13.06
C GLU A 214 3.76 15.00 -13.40
N ARG A 215 2.53 14.64 -13.00
CA ARG A 215 1.30 15.40 -13.23
C ARG A 215 0.96 16.37 -12.09
N ARG A 216 1.76 16.38 -11.02
CA ARG A 216 1.50 17.16 -9.80
C ARG A 216 0.09 16.92 -9.27
N ALA A 217 -0.35 15.67 -9.28
CA ALA A 217 -1.67 15.30 -8.80
C ALA A 217 -1.84 15.74 -7.34
N ARG A 218 -3.01 16.29 -7.00
CA ARG A 218 -3.34 16.74 -5.64
C ARG A 218 -4.69 16.22 -5.23
N GLY A 219 -4.73 15.46 -4.16
CA GLY A 219 -5.97 14.88 -3.63
C GLY A 219 -5.79 13.47 -3.11
N VAL A 220 -6.92 12.87 -2.75
CA VAL A 220 -7.02 11.45 -2.40
C VAL A 220 -7.45 10.68 -3.65
N PHE A 221 -6.84 9.53 -3.89
CA PHE A 221 -7.08 8.73 -5.09
C PHE A 221 -7.09 7.24 -4.78
N ASN A 222 -8.14 6.58 -5.23
CA ASN A 222 -8.17 5.13 -5.32
C ASN A 222 -7.33 4.67 -6.53
N LEU A 223 -6.56 3.61 -6.35
CA LEU A 223 -5.76 3.04 -7.42
C LEU A 223 -6.17 1.59 -7.66
N THR A 224 -6.73 1.32 -8.83
CA THR A 224 -7.29 0.03 -9.22
C THR A 224 -6.53 -0.58 -10.39
N GLY A 225 -6.57 -1.91 -10.49
CA GLY A 225 -6.10 -2.64 -11.65
C GLY A 225 -7.18 -2.84 -12.73
N PRO A 226 -7.02 -3.84 -13.61
CA PRO A 226 -7.82 -3.98 -14.83
C PRO A 226 -9.27 -4.44 -14.60
N GLY A 227 -9.66 -4.76 -13.36
CA GLY A 227 -11.02 -5.20 -13.07
C GLY A 227 -11.13 -5.92 -11.73
N ALA A 228 -12.26 -6.61 -11.53
CA ALA A 228 -12.54 -7.38 -10.33
C ALA A 228 -12.91 -8.83 -10.70
N VAL A 229 -12.51 -9.78 -9.85
CA VAL A 229 -12.84 -11.20 -9.98
C VAL A 229 -13.32 -11.78 -8.66
N PRO A 230 -14.18 -12.81 -8.66
CA PRO A 230 -14.51 -13.54 -7.44
C PRO A 230 -13.26 -14.18 -6.81
N LEU A 231 -13.18 -14.20 -5.48
CA LEU A 231 -12.05 -14.78 -4.74
C LEU A 231 -11.69 -16.20 -5.20
N LYS A 232 -12.69 -17.05 -5.42
CA LYS A 232 -12.45 -18.44 -5.86
C LYS A 232 -11.80 -18.52 -7.25
N VAL A 233 -12.08 -17.55 -8.13
CA VAL A 233 -11.42 -17.45 -9.44
C VAL A 233 -9.96 -17.08 -9.23
N ALA A 234 -9.67 -16.07 -8.39
CA ALA A 234 -8.29 -15.68 -8.08
C ALA A 234 -7.48 -16.85 -7.49
N ILE A 235 -8.09 -17.64 -6.60
CA ILE A 235 -7.46 -18.85 -6.01
C ILE A 235 -7.14 -19.88 -7.10
N ALA A 236 -8.10 -20.18 -7.99
CA ALA A 236 -7.89 -21.13 -9.07
C ALA A 236 -6.81 -20.67 -10.06
N GLU A 237 -6.83 -19.37 -10.40
CA GLU A 237 -5.83 -18.75 -11.30
C GLU A 237 -4.42 -18.76 -10.69
N THR A 238 -4.26 -18.80 -9.38
CA THR A 238 -2.95 -18.96 -8.74
C THR A 238 -2.55 -20.41 -8.49
N GLY A 239 -3.38 -21.38 -8.90
CA GLY A 239 -3.11 -22.83 -8.77
C GLY A 239 -3.51 -23.41 -7.42
N GLY A 240 -4.16 -22.64 -6.55
CA GLY A 240 -4.64 -23.11 -5.25
C GLY A 240 -6.02 -23.78 -5.32
N THR A 241 -6.36 -24.50 -4.24
CA THR A 241 -7.67 -25.11 -4.06
C THR A 241 -8.42 -24.42 -2.91
N ALA A 242 -9.59 -23.85 -3.20
CA ALA A 242 -10.42 -23.20 -2.18
C ALA A 242 -11.04 -24.25 -1.24
N VAL A 243 -10.79 -24.10 0.07
CA VAL A 243 -11.33 -24.97 1.13
C VAL A 243 -12.34 -24.16 1.96
N PRO A 244 -13.66 -24.38 1.76
CA PRO A 244 -14.68 -23.64 2.49
C PRO A 244 -14.75 -24.09 3.95
N LEU A 245 -14.57 -23.16 4.88
CA LEU A 245 -14.66 -23.42 6.32
C LEU A 245 -15.94 -22.76 6.89
N PRO A 246 -16.71 -23.46 7.72
CA PRO A 246 -17.80 -22.86 8.49
C PRO A 246 -17.27 -21.73 9.37
N GLU A 247 -17.99 -20.61 9.45
CA GLU A 247 -17.52 -19.41 10.16
C GLU A 247 -17.17 -19.66 11.63
N VAL A 248 -17.95 -20.52 12.30
CA VAL A 248 -17.73 -20.88 13.70
C VAL A 248 -16.35 -21.51 13.94
N LEU A 249 -15.84 -22.25 12.94
CA LEU A 249 -14.54 -22.91 12.99
C LEU A 249 -13.43 -22.04 12.39
N ALA A 250 -13.76 -21.15 11.45
CA ALA A 250 -12.78 -20.35 10.72
C ALA A 250 -12.00 -19.39 11.64
N ARG A 251 -12.69 -18.64 12.51
CA ARG A 251 -12.03 -17.65 13.39
C ARG A 251 -11.03 -18.27 14.37
N PRO A 252 -11.36 -19.34 15.15
CA PRO A 252 -10.39 -19.99 16.02
C PRO A 252 -9.29 -20.70 15.24
N ALA A 253 -9.58 -21.34 14.11
CA ALA A 253 -8.57 -21.98 13.26
C ALA A 253 -7.57 -20.96 12.72
N VAL A 254 -8.03 -19.86 12.13
CA VAL A 254 -7.19 -18.76 11.63
C VAL A 254 -6.32 -18.18 12.75
N ARG A 255 -6.88 -17.99 13.97
CA ARG A 255 -6.12 -17.51 15.14
C ARG A 255 -4.97 -18.44 15.49
N THR A 256 -5.22 -19.74 15.50
CA THR A 256 -4.19 -20.73 15.82
C THR A 256 -3.14 -20.79 14.72
N MET A 257 -3.54 -20.89 13.47
CA MET A 257 -2.64 -20.94 12.31
C MET A 257 -1.79 -19.67 12.20
N PHE A 258 -2.37 -18.50 12.45
CA PHE A 258 -1.63 -17.24 12.45
C PHE A 258 -0.57 -17.22 13.57
N ARG A 259 -0.91 -17.67 14.80
CA ARG A 259 0.05 -17.75 15.92
C ARG A 259 1.20 -18.72 15.64
N LEU A 260 0.93 -19.76 14.86
CA LEU A 260 1.93 -20.75 14.45
C LEU A 260 2.73 -20.32 13.20
N GLY A 261 2.43 -19.13 12.62
CA GLY A 261 3.08 -18.66 11.41
C GLY A 261 2.65 -19.39 10.12
N LEU A 262 1.62 -20.24 10.19
CA LEU A 262 1.10 -21.03 9.07
C LEU A 262 0.08 -20.28 8.21
N TYR A 263 -0.38 -19.13 8.67
CA TYR A 263 -1.37 -18.33 7.96
C TYR A 263 -0.97 -16.84 7.95
N PRO A 264 -1.02 -16.15 6.80
CA PRO A 264 -0.44 -14.82 6.65
C PRO A 264 -1.28 -13.69 7.23
N PHE A 265 -2.56 -13.95 7.55
CA PHE A 265 -3.46 -12.93 8.07
C PHE A 265 -3.78 -13.12 9.55
N PRO A 266 -3.85 -12.06 10.35
CA PRO A 266 -4.45 -12.11 11.67
C PRO A 266 -5.97 -12.34 11.59
N PRO A 267 -6.60 -12.83 12.68
CA PRO A 267 -8.03 -13.17 12.68
C PRO A 267 -8.98 -12.04 12.26
N GLY A 268 -8.59 -10.79 12.48
CA GLY A 268 -9.37 -9.62 12.07
C GLY A 268 -9.44 -9.40 10.57
N ALA A 269 -8.53 -9.99 9.80
CA ALA A 269 -8.51 -9.86 8.34
C ALA A 269 -9.48 -10.80 7.62
N ILE A 270 -10.17 -11.70 8.33
CA ILE A 270 -11.10 -12.67 7.73
C ILE A 270 -12.24 -11.97 6.97
N ASP A 271 -12.63 -10.78 7.38
CA ASP A 271 -13.69 -10.02 6.72
C ASP A 271 -13.30 -9.60 5.30
N PHE A 272 -12.01 -9.41 5.00
CA PHE A 272 -11.51 -9.11 3.65
C PHE A 272 -11.57 -10.30 2.66
N VAL A 273 -11.77 -11.52 3.15
CA VAL A 273 -12.05 -12.71 2.33
C VAL A 273 -13.53 -13.13 2.39
N LYS A 274 -14.35 -12.33 3.07
CA LYS A 274 -15.80 -12.52 3.22
C LYS A 274 -16.61 -11.47 2.46
N TYR A 275 -16.24 -10.20 2.63
CA TYR A 275 -16.97 -9.06 2.09
C TYR A 275 -16.17 -8.31 1.04
N PRO A 276 -16.81 -7.67 0.06
CA PRO A 276 -16.10 -6.92 -0.96
C PRO A 276 -15.47 -5.64 -0.38
N CYS A 277 -14.28 -5.33 -0.87
CA CYS A 277 -13.63 -4.04 -0.70
C CYS A 277 -13.13 -3.59 -2.07
N THR A 278 -14.09 -3.28 -2.96
CA THR A 278 -13.82 -2.86 -4.34
C THR A 278 -13.92 -1.34 -4.46
N LEU A 279 -13.02 -0.75 -5.24
CA LEU A 279 -12.83 0.69 -5.35
C LEU A 279 -13.10 1.18 -6.78
N ASP A 280 -13.58 2.41 -6.90
CA ASP A 280 -13.58 3.17 -8.15
C ASP A 280 -12.26 3.95 -8.30
N GLY A 281 -11.49 3.63 -9.33
CA GLY A 281 -10.20 4.28 -9.67
C GLY A 281 -10.33 5.36 -10.75
N SER A 282 -11.53 5.71 -11.19
CA SER A 282 -11.76 6.62 -12.31
C SER A 282 -11.19 8.03 -12.08
N ARG A 283 -11.23 8.50 -10.84
CA ARG A 283 -10.70 9.81 -10.45
C ARG A 283 -9.19 9.90 -10.67
N PHE A 284 -8.42 8.86 -10.31
CA PHE A 284 -6.97 8.85 -10.56
C PHE A 284 -6.66 8.78 -12.05
N ALA A 285 -7.39 7.93 -12.78
CA ALA A 285 -7.26 7.83 -14.24
C ALA A 285 -7.53 9.17 -14.94
N ALA A 286 -8.58 9.87 -14.54
CA ALA A 286 -8.91 11.19 -15.08
C ALA A 286 -7.85 12.27 -14.77
N ALA A 287 -7.31 12.25 -13.53
CA ALA A 287 -6.32 13.24 -13.10
C ALA A 287 -4.92 13.04 -13.71
N THR A 288 -4.54 11.80 -14.02
CA THR A 288 -3.17 11.46 -14.41
C THR A 288 -3.02 10.84 -15.78
N GLY A 289 -4.11 10.35 -16.37
CA GLY A 289 -4.08 9.53 -17.59
C GLY A 289 -3.66 8.09 -17.33
N PHE A 290 -3.60 7.65 -16.05
CA PHE A 290 -3.19 6.30 -15.69
C PHE A 290 -4.12 5.25 -16.30
N LYS A 291 -3.50 4.19 -16.82
CA LYS A 291 -4.16 2.95 -17.26
C LYS A 291 -3.32 1.77 -16.80
N PRO A 292 -3.89 0.76 -16.14
CA PRO A 292 -3.16 -0.46 -15.81
C PRO A 292 -2.67 -1.13 -17.10
N ARG A 293 -1.41 -1.58 -17.09
CA ARG A 293 -0.79 -2.24 -18.25
C ARG A 293 -0.92 -3.75 -18.20
N PHE A 294 -0.94 -4.30 -16.96
CA PHE A 294 -0.97 -5.74 -16.75
C PHE A 294 -2.41 -6.21 -16.61
N GLY A 295 -2.79 -7.24 -17.38
CA GLY A 295 -4.06 -7.95 -17.24
C GLY A 295 -4.08 -8.85 -15.99
N LEU A 296 -5.28 -9.33 -15.61
CA LEU A 296 -5.42 -10.20 -14.42
C LEU A 296 -4.61 -11.49 -14.54
N GLU A 297 -4.52 -12.08 -15.74
CA GLU A 297 -3.72 -13.30 -16.00
C GLU A 297 -2.24 -13.06 -15.68
N GLU A 298 -1.66 -11.93 -16.14
CA GLU A 298 -0.27 -11.55 -15.89
C GLU A 298 -0.03 -11.28 -14.41
N ILE A 299 -0.99 -10.63 -13.73
CA ILE A 299 -0.94 -10.36 -12.29
C ILE A 299 -0.86 -11.69 -11.52
N PHE A 300 -1.73 -12.66 -11.83
CA PHE A 300 -1.73 -13.96 -11.16
C PHE A 300 -0.52 -14.82 -11.55
N ALA A 301 -0.06 -14.76 -12.79
CA ALA A 301 1.16 -15.44 -13.24
C ALA A 301 2.38 -15.00 -12.43
N SER A 302 2.45 -13.73 -12.00
CA SER A 302 3.54 -13.22 -11.16
C SER A 302 3.65 -13.87 -9.77
N LEU A 303 2.65 -14.62 -9.33
CA LEU A 303 2.67 -15.37 -8.06
C LEU A 303 3.05 -16.83 -8.21
N ARG A 304 3.04 -17.38 -9.46
CA ARG A 304 3.30 -18.81 -9.72
C ARG A 304 4.79 -19.15 -9.92
N SER A 305 5.65 -18.14 -9.99
CA SER A 305 7.08 -18.26 -10.32
C SER A 305 7.98 -18.31 -9.08
#